data_264f1bcb20a0624314ac411ea411f664
#
_entry.id   264f1bcb20a0624314ac411ea411f664
#
_cell.length_a   1.000
_cell.length_b   1.000
_cell.length_c   1.000
_cell.angle_alpha   90.00
_cell.angle_beta   90.00
_cell.angle_gamma   90.00
#
_symmetry.space_group_name_H-M   'P 1'
#
loop_
_entity.id
_entity.type
_entity.pdbx_description
1 polymer ?
#
loop_
_entity_poly.entity_id
_entity_poly.type
_entity_poly.pdbx_seq_one_letter_code
_entity_poly.pdbx_strand_id
1 'polypeptide(L)'
;MMGYFDSIKNKSIEEIKNELILEAERIRKEDAEINRKMGQYGHPLISTGEGVLTHCNAGALATSEYGTALGVIRAAVEAGKKIRVYSDETRPLLQGARLTTWELKEDGIPVTLICDNMAGISMRRGLIQKVIVGADRIAMNGDTANKIGTYQVAVLAKENNIPFYVAAPISTFDPKAKTGDDIPIEERSKDEVTHIGGKRIATEGIDVFNPAFDVTPAKYISGIITEKGVLKPPYEKSIKKIFD
;
A
#
# COMPACT_ATOMS: atom_id res chain seq x y z
N MET A 1 -14.00 13.47 -10.27
CA MET A 1 -15.07 13.21 -11.29
C MET A 1 -16.43 13.79 -10.89
N MET A 2 -17.10 13.36 -9.78
CA MET A 2 -18.47 13.85 -9.45
C MET A 2 -18.53 15.36 -9.26
N GLY A 3 -17.64 15.96 -8.45
CA GLY A 3 -17.61 17.41 -8.28
C GLY A 3 -17.32 18.18 -9.58
N TYR A 4 -16.51 17.62 -10.48
CA TYR A 4 -16.29 18.20 -11.80
C TYR A 4 -17.54 18.10 -12.68
N PHE A 5 -18.21 16.94 -12.68
CA PHE A 5 -19.50 16.79 -13.38
C PHE A 5 -20.53 17.82 -12.92
N ASP A 6 -20.65 18.07 -11.62
CA ASP A 6 -21.57 19.08 -11.08
C ASP A 6 -21.28 20.49 -11.61
N SER A 7 -20.03 20.82 -11.91
CA SER A 7 -19.64 22.12 -12.48
C SER A 7 -19.98 22.27 -13.96
N ILE A 8 -20.16 21.17 -14.70
CA ILE A 8 -20.39 21.16 -16.15
C ILE A 8 -21.75 20.64 -16.58
N LYS A 9 -22.61 20.20 -15.63
CA LYS A 9 -23.91 19.55 -15.91
C LYS A 9 -24.89 20.38 -16.74
N ASN A 10 -24.67 21.69 -16.90
CA ASN A 10 -25.51 22.59 -17.71
C ASN A 10 -25.03 22.68 -19.17
N LYS A 11 -23.92 22.03 -19.56
CA LYS A 11 -23.43 21.95 -20.93
C LYS A 11 -24.22 20.94 -21.75
N SER A 12 -24.03 20.91 -23.07
CA SER A 12 -24.61 19.86 -23.91
C SER A 12 -24.03 18.47 -23.56
N ILE A 13 -24.76 17.41 -23.88
CA ILE A 13 -24.32 16.02 -23.60
C ILE A 13 -22.96 15.72 -24.24
N GLU A 14 -22.73 16.22 -25.46
CA GLU A 14 -21.47 16.00 -26.17
C GLU A 14 -20.29 16.73 -25.50
N GLU A 15 -20.50 17.97 -25.08
CA GLU A 15 -19.50 18.71 -24.31
C GLU A 15 -19.21 18.05 -22.97
N ILE A 16 -20.25 17.57 -22.24
CA ILE A 16 -20.08 16.84 -20.97
C ILE A 16 -19.22 15.59 -21.17
N LYS A 17 -19.50 14.78 -22.20
CA LYS A 17 -18.70 13.58 -22.51
C LYS A 17 -17.23 13.92 -22.75
N ASN A 18 -16.96 14.89 -23.62
CA ASN A 18 -15.61 15.29 -23.96
C ASN A 18 -14.84 15.82 -22.74
N GLU A 19 -15.48 16.66 -21.93
CA GLU A 19 -14.90 17.21 -20.70
C GLU A 19 -14.61 16.11 -19.66
N LEU A 20 -15.50 15.14 -19.50
CA LEU A 20 -15.28 14.02 -18.57
C LEU A 20 -14.13 13.11 -19.03
N ILE A 21 -13.96 12.90 -20.33
CA ILE A 21 -12.82 12.15 -20.87
C ILE A 21 -11.51 12.90 -20.58
N LEU A 22 -11.45 14.21 -20.85
CA LEU A 22 -10.27 15.02 -20.57
C LEU A 22 -9.93 15.03 -19.07
N GLU A 23 -10.94 15.14 -18.21
CA GLU A 23 -10.74 15.11 -16.75
C GLU A 23 -10.26 13.73 -16.27
N ALA A 24 -10.76 12.63 -16.84
CA ALA A 24 -10.28 11.29 -16.53
C ALA A 24 -8.81 11.10 -16.92
N GLU A 25 -8.41 11.60 -18.10
CA GLU A 25 -7.01 11.57 -18.54
C GLU A 25 -6.12 12.45 -17.66
N ARG A 26 -6.61 13.62 -17.22
CA ARG A 26 -5.89 14.48 -16.28
C ARG A 26 -5.64 13.76 -14.96
N ILE A 27 -6.66 13.15 -14.38
CA ILE A 27 -6.56 12.39 -13.12
C ILE A 27 -5.56 11.25 -13.28
N ARG A 28 -5.62 10.48 -14.38
CA ARG A 28 -4.69 9.40 -14.67
C ARG A 28 -3.23 9.88 -14.71
N LYS A 29 -2.97 10.97 -15.43
CA LYS A 29 -1.62 11.54 -15.55
C LYS A 29 -1.09 12.04 -14.20
N GLU A 30 -1.94 12.74 -13.44
CA GLU A 30 -1.61 13.26 -12.12
C GLU A 30 -1.25 12.12 -11.15
N ASP A 31 -2.03 11.03 -11.14
CA ASP A 31 -1.75 9.85 -10.31
C ASP A 31 -0.40 9.21 -10.69
N ALA A 32 -0.13 9.04 -11.99
CA ALA A 32 1.14 8.50 -12.47
C ALA A 32 2.35 9.36 -12.02
N GLU A 33 2.23 10.69 -12.11
CA GLU A 33 3.28 11.62 -11.67
C GLU A 33 3.48 11.55 -10.14
N ILE A 34 2.40 11.49 -9.37
CA ILE A 34 2.42 11.35 -7.90
C ILE A 34 3.17 10.07 -7.52
N ASN A 35 2.82 8.94 -8.12
CA ASN A 35 3.46 7.66 -7.84
C ASN A 35 4.96 7.66 -8.19
N ARG A 36 5.36 8.26 -9.32
CA ARG A 36 6.77 8.40 -9.69
C ARG A 36 7.54 9.28 -8.70
N LYS A 37 6.95 10.39 -8.22
CA LYS A 37 7.57 11.24 -7.17
C LYS A 37 7.76 10.46 -5.86
N MET A 38 6.78 9.65 -5.45
CA MET A 38 6.94 8.76 -4.29
C MET A 38 8.09 7.78 -4.49
N GLY A 39 8.21 7.18 -5.68
CA GLY A 39 9.35 6.34 -6.05
C GLY A 39 10.68 7.07 -5.87
N GLN A 40 10.79 8.31 -6.38
CA GLN A 40 12.00 9.14 -6.27
C GLN A 40 12.37 9.46 -4.81
N TYR A 41 11.40 9.78 -3.95
CA TYR A 41 11.66 10.05 -2.53
C TYR A 41 11.91 8.78 -1.71
N GLY A 42 11.30 7.66 -2.10
CA GLY A 42 11.38 6.41 -1.35
C GLY A 42 12.59 5.55 -1.67
N HIS A 43 13.02 5.48 -2.94
CA HIS A 43 14.12 4.60 -3.34
C HIS A 43 15.45 4.82 -2.59
N PRO A 44 15.83 6.04 -2.12
CA PRO A 44 17.05 6.21 -1.35
C PRO A 44 17.06 5.45 -0.01
N LEU A 45 15.88 5.09 0.50
CA LEU A 45 15.73 4.31 1.74
C LEU A 45 16.13 2.83 1.57
N ILE A 46 16.25 2.34 0.33
CA ILE A 46 16.65 0.97 0.01
C ILE A 46 18.12 0.97 -0.45
N SER A 47 18.91 0.03 0.05
CA SER A 47 20.30 -0.16 -0.37
C SER A 47 20.44 -1.38 -1.29
N THR A 48 21.47 -1.40 -2.14
CA THR A 48 21.82 -2.60 -2.91
C THR A 48 22.12 -3.76 -1.97
N GLY A 49 21.64 -4.95 -2.31
CA GLY A 49 21.81 -6.19 -1.54
C GLY A 49 20.69 -6.44 -0.53
N GLU A 50 19.79 -5.49 -0.31
CA GLU A 50 18.71 -5.65 0.66
C GLU A 50 17.56 -6.51 0.12
N GLY A 51 16.94 -7.27 1.05
CA GLY A 51 15.62 -7.88 0.89
C GLY A 51 14.54 -6.92 1.36
N VAL A 52 13.52 -6.70 0.54
CA VAL A 52 12.39 -5.81 0.82
C VAL A 52 11.12 -6.64 0.92
N LEU A 53 10.44 -6.61 2.07
CA LEU A 53 9.12 -7.22 2.23
C LEU A 53 8.03 -6.24 1.84
N THR A 54 7.02 -6.72 1.14
CA THR A 54 5.77 -6.01 0.89
C THR A 54 4.56 -6.89 1.18
N HIS A 55 3.43 -6.28 1.48
CA HIS A 55 2.17 -6.94 1.83
C HIS A 55 1.02 -6.37 0.99
N CYS A 56 0.10 -7.22 0.55
CA CYS A 56 -0.97 -6.89 -0.39
C CYS A 56 -0.44 -6.51 -1.80
N ASN A 57 -1.16 -5.66 -2.50
CA ASN A 57 -0.72 -5.09 -3.77
C ASN A 57 -0.93 -3.58 -3.75
N ALA A 58 0.16 -2.86 -3.76
CA ALA A 58 0.22 -1.41 -3.91
C ALA A 58 1.08 -1.06 -5.14
N GLY A 59 0.81 -1.74 -6.24
CA GLY A 59 1.51 -1.65 -7.52
C GLY A 59 0.71 -0.92 -8.59
N ALA A 60 1.14 -1.09 -9.85
CA ALA A 60 0.54 -0.47 -11.02
C ALA A 60 -0.93 -0.92 -11.22
N LEU A 61 -1.26 -2.15 -10.83
CA LEU A 61 -2.64 -2.68 -10.89
C LEU A 61 -3.58 -2.00 -9.88
N ALA A 62 -3.05 -1.35 -8.84
CA ALA A 62 -3.81 -0.63 -7.82
C ALA A 62 -3.80 0.90 -8.04
N THR A 63 -3.12 1.39 -9.06
CA THR A 63 -2.95 2.81 -9.40
C THR A 63 -3.09 3.00 -10.92
N SER A 64 -2.77 4.19 -11.42
CA SER A 64 -2.83 4.43 -12.87
C SER A 64 -1.68 3.79 -13.66
N GLU A 65 -0.46 3.68 -13.09
CA GLU A 65 0.69 3.16 -13.85
C GLU A 65 1.81 2.53 -13.01
N TYR A 66 2.29 3.19 -11.95
CA TYR A 66 3.60 2.89 -11.36
C TYR A 66 3.52 2.19 -10.01
N GLY A 67 2.45 2.45 -9.27
CA GLY A 67 2.26 1.96 -7.91
C GLY A 67 2.89 2.83 -6.84
N THR A 68 2.46 2.64 -5.61
CA THR A 68 2.98 3.33 -4.43
C THR A 68 4.15 2.55 -3.83
N ALA A 69 3.90 1.49 -3.06
CA ALA A 69 4.97 0.65 -2.48
C ALA A 69 5.80 -0.04 -3.56
N LEU A 70 5.17 -0.64 -4.58
CA LEU A 70 5.91 -1.23 -5.69
C LEU A 70 6.57 -0.16 -6.56
N GLY A 71 6.05 1.06 -6.61
CA GLY A 71 6.69 2.20 -7.25
C GLY A 71 8.03 2.57 -6.61
N VAL A 72 8.12 2.53 -5.27
CA VAL A 72 9.39 2.73 -4.56
C VAL A 72 10.39 1.60 -4.89
N ILE A 73 9.93 0.36 -4.97
CA ILE A 73 10.74 -0.80 -5.36
C ILE A 73 11.23 -0.67 -6.80
N ARG A 74 10.35 -0.32 -7.75
CA ARG A 74 10.69 -0.04 -9.16
C ARG A 74 11.76 1.04 -9.27
N ALA A 75 11.54 2.17 -8.60
CA ALA A 75 12.50 3.28 -8.60
C ALA A 75 13.89 2.87 -8.04
N ALA A 76 13.94 1.96 -7.07
CA ALA A 76 15.21 1.43 -6.56
C ALA A 76 15.94 0.60 -7.62
N VAL A 77 15.23 -0.24 -8.37
CA VAL A 77 15.80 -1.04 -9.47
C VAL A 77 16.20 -0.16 -10.65
N GLU A 78 15.37 0.81 -11.04
CA GLU A 78 15.67 1.81 -12.08
C GLU A 78 16.93 2.63 -11.73
N ALA A 79 17.16 2.90 -10.43
CA ALA A 79 18.40 3.53 -9.93
C ALA A 79 19.60 2.56 -9.87
N GLY A 80 19.52 1.37 -10.46
CA GLY A 80 20.61 0.39 -10.56
C GLY A 80 20.81 -0.47 -9.31
N LYS A 81 19.92 -0.43 -8.32
CA LYS A 81 20.04 -1.23 -7.11
C LYS A 81 19.67 -2.68 -7.36
N LYS A 82 20.49 -3.60 -6.86
CA LYS A 82 20.22 -5.04 -6.89
C LYS A 82 19.54 -5.44 -5.59
N ILE A 83 18.25 -5.74 -5.64
CA ILE A 83 17.42 -6.09 -4.48
C ILE A 83 16.67 -7.39 -4.73
N ARG A 84 16.14 -7.99 -3.68
CA ARG A 84 15.17 -9.08 -3.74
C ARG A 84 13.90 -8.68 -2.99
N VAL A 85 12.76 -8.89 -3.60
CA VAL A 85 11.47 -8.65 -2.95
C VAL A 85 10.93 -9.93 -2.33
N TYR A 86 10.39 -9.83 -1.14
CA TYR A 86 9.57 -10.84 -0.50
C TYR A 86 8.13 -10.34 -0.50
N SER A 87 7.22 -11.13 -1.03
CA SER A 87 5.80 -10.79 -1.07
C SER A 87 5.03 -11.75 -0.17
N ASP A 88 4.38 -11.21 0.86
CA ASP A 88 3.37 -11.96 1.59
C ASP A 88 2.24 -12.36 0.64
N GLU A 89 1.73 -13.60 0.75
CA GLU A 89 0.61 -14.05 -0.09
C GLU A 89 -0.66 -13.21 0.13
N THR A 90 -0.83 -12.65 1.31
CA THR A 90 -1.91 -11.76 1.73
C THR A 90 -3.28 -12.46 1.75
N ARG A 91 -3.48 -13.33 2.73
CA ARG A 91 -4.82 -13.90 3.00
C ARG A 91 -5.81 -12.80 3.39
N PRO A 92 -7.13 -12.94 3.13
CA PRO A 92 -7.76 -14.08 2.45
C PRO A 92 -7.76 -14.00 0.92
N LEU A 93 -7.63 -12.79 0.31
CA LEU A 93 -7.81 -12.58 -1.13
C LEU A 93 -6.56 -12.82 -1.98
N LEU A 94 -5.40 -13.08 -1.36
CA LEU A 94 -4.15 -13.47 -2.00
C LEU A 94 -3.62 -12.43 -3.02
N GLN A 95 -3.76 -11.12 -2.72
CA GLN A 95 -3.29 -10.05 -3.60
C GLN A 95 -1.77 -10.11 -3.81
N GLY A 96 -1.01 -10.44 -2.75
CA GLY A 96 0.43 -10.62 -2.85
C GLY A 96 0.80 -11.76 -3.79
N ALA A 97 0.16 -12.92 -3.64
CA ALA A 97 0.41 -14.08 -4.48
C ALA A 97 -0.04 -13.88 -5.93
N ARG A 98 -1.20 -13.24 -6.14
CA ARG A 98 -1.84 -13.15 -7.46
C ARG A 98 -1.39 -11.95 -8.28
N LEU A 99 -1.16 -10.81 -7.63
CA LEU A 99 -0.93 -9.53 -8.29
C LEU A 99 0.51 -9.05 -8.12
N THR A 100 1.00 -8.95 -6.88
CA THR A 100 2.34 -8.41 -6.59
C THR A 100 3.44 -9.26 -7.18
N THR A 101 3.38 -10.58 -7.05
CA THR A 101 4.38 -11.46 -7.66
C THR A 101 4.34 -11.42 -9.17
N TRP A 102 3.15 -11.29 -9.76
CA TRP A 102 2.99 -11.16 -11.21
C TRP A 102 3.61 -9.85 -11.72
N GLU A 103 3.25 -8.71 -11.14
CA GLU A 103 3.82 -7.41 -11.54
C GLU A 103 5.35 -7.40 -11.47
N LEU A 104 5.91 -7.81 -10.33
CA LEU A 104 7.36 -7.80 -10.13
C LEU A 104 8.08 -8.76 -11.08
N LYS A 105 7.49 -9.91 -11.39
CA LYS A 105 8.04 -10.85 -12.36
C LYS A 105 8.03 -10.28 -13.78
N GLU A 106 6.94 -9.63 -14.20
CA GLU A 106 6.87 -8.96 -15.51
C GLU A 106 7.89 -7.83 -15.63
N ASP A 107 8.16 -7.11 -14.52
CA ASP A 107 9.19 -6.07 -14.45
C ASP A 107 10.63 -6.62 -14.37
N GLY A 108 10.83 -7.95 -14.33
CA GLY A 108 12.14 -8.59 -14.17
C GLY A 108 12.76 -8.39 -12.78
N ILE A 109 11.97 -8.01 -11.78
CA ILE A 109 12.42 -7.80 -10.40
C ILE A 109 12.38 -9.13 -9.63
N PRO A 110 13.50 -9.59 -9.04
CA PRO A 110 13.53 -10.84 -8.28
C PRO A 110 12.54 -10.83 -7.11
N VAL A 111 11.56 -11.72 -7.14
CA VAL A 111 10.53 -11.84 -6.10
C VAL A 111 10.46 -13.25 -5.54
N THR A 112 10.25 -13.35 -4.23
CA THR A 112 9.99 -14.60 -3.50
C THR A 112 8.64 -14.48 -2.82
N LEU A 113 7.70 -15.36 -3.16
CA LEU A 113 6.42 -15.50 -2.47
C LEU A 113 6.62 -16.21 -1.13
N ILE A 114 6.02 -15.69 -0.07
CA ILE A 114 5.97 -16.33 1.24
C ILE A 114 4.53 -16.34 1.77
N CYS A 115 4.18 -17.30 2.61
CA CYS A 115 2.94 -17.24 3.37
C CYS A 115 3.03 -16.14 4.42
N ASP A 116 1.90 -15.52 4.78
CA ASP A 116 1.85 -14.37 5.72
C ASP A 116 2.52 -14.68 7.07
N ASN A 117 2.43 -15.92 7.54
CA ASN A 117 3.05 -16.38 8.78
C ASN A 117 4.56 -16.64 8.69
N MET A 118 5.18 -16.47 7.49
CA MET A 118 6.62 -16.66 7.29
C MET A 118 7.42 -15.36 7.40
N ALA A 119 6.77 -14.19 7.47
CA ALA A 119 7.43 -12.89 7.55
C ALA A 119 8.43 -12.83 8.70
N GLY A 120 8.03 -13.25 9.92
CA GLY A 120 8.87 -13.20 11.10
C GLY A 120 10.12 -14.05 11.01
N ILE A 121 10.03 -15.29 10.53
CA ILE A 121 11.21 -16.15 10.37
C ILE A 121 12.13 -15.64 9.26
N SER A 122 11.58 -15.04 8.21
CA SER A 122 12.37 -14.45 7.13
C SER A 122 13.17 -13.23 7.62
N MET A 123 12.56 -12.39 8.48
CA MET A 123 13.23 -11.27 9.15
C MET A 123 14.35 -11.78 10.08
N ARG A 124 14.04 -12.75 10.93
CA ARG A 124 15.01 -13.32 11.88
C ARG A 124 16.22 -13.98 11.19
N ARG A 125 16.03 -14.54 9.99
CA ARG A 125 17.11 -15.11 9.19
C ARG A 125 17.92 -14.06 8.41
N GLY A 126 17.60 -12.77 8.55
CA GLY A 126 18.28 -11.70 7.85
C GLY A 126 18.00 -11.66 6.34
N LEU A 127 16.90 -12.25 5.88
CA LEU A 127 16.49 -12.21 4.48
C LEU A 127 15.82 -10.87 4.11
N ILE A 128 15.26 -10.17 5.10
CA ILE A 128 14.51 -8.92 4.95
C ILE A 128 15.19 -7.83 5.77
N GLN A 129 15.49 -6.69 5.13
CA GLN A 129 16.11 -5.51 5.76
C GLN A 129 15.17 -4.30 5.75
N LYS A 130 14.11 -4.33 4.95
CA LYS A 130 13.13 -3.25 4.82
C LYS A 130 11.74 -3.83 4.67
N VAL A 131 10.74 -3.10 5.17
CA VAL A 131 9.34 -3.33 4.85
C VAL A 131 8.80 -2.08 4.20
N ILE A 132 8.12 -2.23 3.05
CA ILE A 132 7.44 -1.13 2.35
C ILE A 132 6.06 -1.62 1.93
N VAL A 133 5.03 -0.96 2.44
CA VAL A 133 3.62 -1.29 2.17
C VAL A 133 2.86 -0.06 1.67
N GLY A 134 1.70 -0.25 1.08
CA GLY A 134 0.76 0.81 0.79
C GLY A 134 -0.05 1.23 2.01
N ALA A 135 -1.08 2.03 1.79
CA ALA A 135 -2.09 2.37 2.77
C ALA A 135 -3.45 2.57 2.10
N ASP A 136 -4.51 2.11 2.78
CA ASP A 136 -5.89 2.39 2.39
C ASP A 136 -6.36 3.71 3.00
N ARG A 137 -5.91 4.04 4.22
CA ARG A 137 -6.19 5.32 4.89
C ARG A 137 -5.16 5.63 5.95
N ILE A 138 -4.80 6.92 6.10
CA ILE A 138 -3.86 7.40 7.11
C ILE A 138 -4.55 8.48 7.96
N ALA A 139 -4.55 8.29 9.28
CA ALA A 139 -5.05 9.27 10.24
C ALA A 139 -4.03 10.41 10.47
N MET A 140 -4.48 11.53 11.05
CA MET A 140 -3.67 12.73 11.26
C MET A 140 -2.54 12.55 12.29
N ASN A 141 -2.58 11.50 13.11
CA ASN A 141 -1.48 11.12 14.00
C ASN A 141 -0.48 10.14 13.35
N GLY A 142 -0.71 9.73 12.10
CA GLY A 142 0.12 8.80 11.35
C GLY A 142 -0.26 7.32 11.50
N ASP A 143 -1.27 6.98 12.28
CA ASP A 143 -1.81 5.62 12.30
C ASP A 143 -2.34 5.28 10.91
N THR A 144 -2.04 4.06 10.45
CA THR A 144 -2.27 3.69 9.06
C THR A 144 -3.12 2.43 8.97
N ALA A 145 -4.29 2.54 8.36
CA ALA A 145 -5.09 1.38 7.96
C ALA A 145 -4.59 0.84 6.61
N ASN A 146 -4.35 -0.44 6.55
CA ASN A 146 -3.99 -1.15 5.33
C ASN A 146 -4.52 -2.59 5.38
N LYS A 147 -4.35 -3.34 4.31
CA LYS A 147 -4.80 -4.73 4.20
C LYS A 147 -4.47 -5.53 5.45
N ILE A 148 -5.46 -6.31 5.94
CA ILE A 148 -5.32 -7.18 7.11
C ILE A 148 -4.00 -7.95 7.06
N GLY A 149 -3.27 -7.99 8.19
CA GLY A 149 -1.91 -8.56 8.30
C GLY A 149 -0.80 -7.51 8.33
N THR A 150 -1.05 -6.28 7.91
CA THR A 150 -0.06 -5.19 7.91
C THR A 150 0.44 -4.86 9.31
N TYR A 151 -0.46 -4.81 10.30
CA TYR A 151 -0.09 -4.60 11.71
C TYR A 151 0.83 -5.71 12.23
N GLN A 152 0.52 -6.97 11.91
CA GLN A 152 1.39 -8.10 12.27
C GLN A 152 2.80 -7.91 11.71
N VAL A 153 2.93 -7.56 10.43
CA VAL A 153 4.23 -7.32 9.78
C VAL A 153 4.98 -6.17 10.44
N ALA A 154 4.29 -5.07 10.80
CA ALA A 154 4.89 -3.93 11.48
C ALA A 154 5.44 -4.28 12.87
N VAL A 155 4.70 -5.07 13.64
CA VAL A 155 5.15 -5.59 14.96
C VAL A 155 6.38 -6.47 14.80
N LEU A 156 6.37 -7.41 13.85
CA LEU A 156 7.51 -8.30 13.57
C LEU A 156 8.74 -7.51 13.08
N ALA A 157 8.54 -6.49 12.24
CA ALA A 157 9.61 -5.61 11.79
C ALA A 157 10.25 -4.87 12.97
N LYS A 158 9.44 -4.33 13.88
CA LYS A 158 9.92 -3.65 15.10
C LYS A 158 10.73 -4.57 16.00
N GLU A 159 10.25 -5.79 16.24
CA GLU A 159 10.93 -6.79 17.06
C GLU A 159 12.30 -7.20 16.47
N ASN A 160 12.41 -7.22 15.14
CA ASN A 160 13.65 -7.54 14.43
C ASN A 160 14.50 -6.29 14.08
N ASN A 161 14.17 -5.10 14.57
CA ASN A 161 14.86 -3.83 14.27
C ASN A 161 14.91 -3.49 12.78
N ILE A 162 13.89 -3.87 12.02
CA ILE A 162 13.75 -3.60 10.59
C ILE A 162 12.88 -2.36 10.39
N PRO A 163 13.33 -1.35 9.63
CA PRO A 163 12.51 -0.19 9.33
C PRO A 163 11.26 -0.56 8.51
N PHE A 164 10.12 -0.04 8.94
CA PHE A 164 8.81 -0.22 8.31
C PHE A 164 8.35 1.11 7.71
N TYR A 165 8.11 1.14 6.41
CA TYR A 165 7.68 2.32 5.67
C TYR A 165 6.30 2.12 5.06
N VAL A 166 5.54 3.20 5.02
CA VAL A 166 4.26 3.29 4.30
C VAL A 166 4.47 4.20 3.08
N ALA A 167 4.05 3.78 1.90
CA ALA A 167 4.08 4.59 0.68
C ALA A 167 2.65 4.88 0.22
N ALA A 168 2.23 6.13 0.34
CA ALA A 168 0.87 6.55 0.01
C ALA A 168 0.83 8.04 -0.38
N PRO A 169 -0.01 8.44 -1.35
CA PRO A 169 -0.19 9.83 -1.73
C PRO A 169 -0.90 10.62 -0.63
N ILE A 170 -0.77 11.93 -0.67
CA ILE A 170 -1.43 12.83 0.30
C ILE A 170 -2.95 12.65 0.30
N SER A 171 -3.54 12.28 -0.81
CA SER A 171 -4.98 11.99 -0.91
C SER A 171 -5.46 10.82 -0.04
N THR A 172 -4.54 9.96 0.44
CA THR A 172 -4.84 8.84 1.35
C THR A 172 -5.02 9.30 2.81
N PHE A 173 -4.53 10.48 3.15
CA PHE A 173 -4.72 11.03 4.50
C PHE A 173 -6.16 11.48 4.70
N ASP A 174 -6.74 11.12 5.83
CA ASP A 174 -8.09 11.53 6.22
C ASP A 174 -8.04 12.64 7.28
N PRO A 175 -8.29 13.91 6.89
CA PRO A 175 -8.29 15.02 7.84
C PRO A 175 -9.33 14.91 8.96
N LYS A 176 -10.33 14.04 8.80
CA LYS A 176 -11.39 13.81 9.81
C LYS A 176 -11.00 12.74 10.83
N ALA A 177 -10.10 11.82 10.48
CA ALA A 177 -9.59 10.79 11.38
C ALA A 177 -8.40 11.35 12.17
N LYS A 178 -8.58 11.59 13.47
CA LYS A 178 -7.51 12.08 14.36
C LYS A 178 -6.53 10.96 14.69
N THR A 179 -7.06 9.76 14.91
CA THR A 179 -6.33 8.53 15.25
C THR A 179 -6.83 7.35 14.42
N GLY A 180 -6.13 6.24 14.49
CA GLY A 180 -6.54 5.01 13.81
C GLY A 180 -7.90 4.48 14.25
N ASP A 181 -8.33 4.77 15.48
CA ASP A 181 -9.64 4.36 16.00
C ASP A 181 -10.82 5.07 15.30
N ASP A 182 -10.55 6.20 14.67
CA ASP A 182 -11.56 6.93 13.88
C ASP A 182 -11.76 6.34 12.47
N ILE A 183 -10.92 5.39 12.06
CA ILE A 183 -10.99 4.76 10.73
C ILE A 183 -11.97 3.58 10.77
N PRO A 184 -13.09 3.64 10.04
CA PRO A 184 -14.02 2.51 9.98
C PRO A 184 -13.38 1.32 9.25
N ILE A 185 -13.41 0.14 9.88
CA ILE A 185 -12.91 -1.11 9.28
C ILE A 185 -14.10 -1.93 8.76
N GLU A 186 -14.07 -2.22 7.46
CA GLU A 186 -15.05 -3.07 6.80
C GLU A 186 -14.88 -4.54 7.23
N GLU A 187 -15.98 -5.19 7.60
CA GLU A 187 -16.02 -6.64 7.78
C GLU A 187 -16.62 -7.29 6.51
N ARG A 188 -15.92 -8.28 5.97
CA ARG A 188 -16.21 -8.88 4.68
C ARG A 188 -16.81 -10.28 4.78
N SER A 189 -17.26 -10.82 3.64
CA SER A 189 -17.88 -12.15 3.59
C SER A 189 -16.96 -13.23 4.18
N LYS A 190 -17.55 -14.09 5.01
CA LYS A 190 -16.90 -15.30 5.52
C LYS A 190 -16.36 -16.22 4.42
N ASP A 191 -16.94 -16.16 3.23
CA ASP A 191 -16.55 -17.02 2.13
C ASP A 191 -15.14 -16.73 1.62
N GLU A 192 -14.65 -15.50 1.78
CA GLU A 192 -13.27 -15.15 1.45
C GLU A 192 -12.27 -15.93 2.31
N VAL A 193 -12.60 -16.20 3.57
CA VAL A 193 -11.74 -16.96 4.49
C VAL A 193 -11.93 -18.46 4.33
N THR A 194 -13.18 -18.92 4.14
CA THR A 194 -13.52 -20.35 4.11
C THR A 194 -13.27 -21.02 2.77
N HIS A 195 -13.04 -20.26 1.70
CA HIS A 195 -12.79 -20.79 0.36
C HIS A 195 -11.48 -20.25 -0.24
N ILE A 196 -10.84 -21.06 -1.07
CA ILE A 196 -9.74 -20.67 -1.96
C ILE A 196 -10.05 -21.20 -3.36
N GLY A 197 -10.02 -20.31 -4.37
CA GLY A 197 -10.28 -20.72 -5.76
C GLY A 197 -11.65 -21.37 -5.95
N GLY A 198 -12.67 -20.94 -5.19
CA GLY A 198 -14.02 -21.52 -5.22
C GLY A 198 -14.18 -22.82 -4.44
N LYS A 199 -13.09 -23.38 -3.90
CA LYS A 199 -13.11 -24.61 -3.11
C LYS A 199 -13.14 -24.29 -1.61
N ARG A 200 -14.09 -24.89 -0.88
CA ARG A 200 -14.15 -24.79 0.58
C ARG A 200 -12.94 -25.50 1.20
N ILE A 201 -12.26 -24.82 2.12
CA ILE A 201 -11.10 -25.33 2.87
C ILE A 201 -11.38 -25.43 4.38
N ALA A 202 -12.45 -24.79 4.86
CA ALA A 202 -12.81 -24.80 6.28
C ALA A 202 -14.02 -25.68 6.56
N THR A 203 -14.13 -26.17 7.79
CA THR A 203 -15.30 -26.93 8.27
C THR A 203 -16.58 -26.11 8.08
N GLU A 204 -17.66 -26.76 7.67
CA GLU A 204 -18.97 -26.14 7.53
C GLU A 204 -19.56 -25.72 8.89
N GLY A 205 -20.27 -24.60 8.93
CA GLY A 205 -20.98 -24.12 10.11
C GLY A 205 -20.12 -23.41 11.16
N ILE A 206 -18.81 -23.16 10.91
CA ILE A 206 -17.97 -22.40 11.83
C ILE A 206 -18.21 -20.88 11.72
N ASP A 207 -17.98 -20.16 12.81
CA ASP A 207 -17.92 -18.71 12.81
C ASP A 207 -16.63 -18.22 12.15
N VAL A 208 -16.68 -17.06 11.50
CA VAL A 208 -15.54 -16.45 10.81
C VAL A 208 -15.51 -14.95 11.14
N PHE A 209 -14.34 -14.47 11.49
CA PHE A 209 -14.01 -13.07 11.63
C PHE A 209 -13.13 -12.66 10.43
N ASN A 210 -13.57 -11.66 9.64
CA ASN A 210 -12.91 -11.27 8.39
C ASN A 210 -12.87 -9.74 8.21
N PRO A 211 -12.11 -9.00 9.04
CA PRO A 211 -11.88 -7.59 8.78
C PRO A 211 -11.02 -7.42 7.53
N ALA A 212 -11.39 -6.45 6.67
CA ALA A 212 -10.65 -6.19 5.43
C ALA A 212 -9.27 -5.59 5.67
N PHE A 213 -9.14 -4.79 6.75
CA PHE A 213 -7.98 -3.98 7.08
C PHE A 213 -7.64 -4.13 8.56
N ASP A 214 -6.40 -3.81 8.91
CA ASP A 214 -5.99 -3.54 10.28
C ASP A 214 -5.30 -2.16 10.39
N VAL A 215 -5.24 -1.64 11.60
CA VAL A 215 -4.60 -0.36 11.87
C VAL A 215 -3.22 -0.60 12.47
N THR A 216 -2.20 -0.08 11.80
CA THR A 216 -0.82 -0.03 12.30
C THR A 216 -0.60 1.28 13.04
N PRO A 217 -0.37 1.27 14.37
CA PRO A 217 -0.04 2.47 15.13
C PRO A 217 1.23 3.14 14.61
N ALA A 218 1.23 4.46 14.57
CA ALA A 218 2.32 5.31 14.08
C ALA A 218 3.70 5.00 14.72
N LYS A 219 3.72 4.52 15.96
CA LYS A 219 4.95 4.13 16.68
C LYS A 219 5.73 2.98 16.01
N TYR A 220 5.10 2.20 15.12
CA TYR A 220 5.75 1.14 14.36
C TYR A 220 6.25 1.61 12.99
N ILE A 221 5.84 2.80 12.54
CA ILE A 221 6.14 3.32 11.22
C ILE A 221 7.40 4.20 11.30
N SER A 222 8.42 3.85 10.51
CA SER A 222 9.71 4.56 10.45
C SER A 222 9.66 5.79 9.56
N GLY A 223 8.74 5.83 8.59
CA GLY A 223 8.50 6.95 7.70
C GLY A 223 7.30 6.70 6.78
N ILE A 224 6.63 7.78 6.38
CA ILE A 224 5.56 7.76 5.38
C ILE A 224 6.09 8.47 4.13
N ILE A 225 6.17 7.73 3.04
CA ILE A 225 6.68 8.18 1.74
C ILE A 225 5.50 8.77 0.97
N THR A 226 5.59 10.04 0.60
CA THR A 226 4.57 10.76 -0.15
C THR A 226 5.19 11.43 -1.38
N GLU A 227 4.37 11.98 -2.26
CA GLU A 227 4.83 12.80 -3.41
C GLU A 227 5.46 14.14 -3.01
N LYS A 228 5.40 14.52 -1.73
CA LYS A 228 6.08 15.71 -1.16
C LYS A 228 7.33 15.38 -0.35
N GLY A 229 7.68 14.09 -0.25
CA GLY A 229 8.86 13.65 0.50
C GLY A 229 8.53 12.58 1.53
N VAL A 230 9.52 12.23 2.35
CA VAL A 230 9.39 11.24 3.42
C VAL A 230 9.09 11.94 4.75
N LEU A 231 7.88 11.72 5.25
CA LEU A 231 7.46 12.20 6.56
C LEU A 231 8.06 11.33 7.64
N LYS A 232 8.55 11.95 8.72
CA LYS A 232 9.15 11.27 9.88
C LYS A 232 8.41 11.64 11.16
N PRO A 233 8.45 10.78 12.18
CA PRO A 233 7.91 11.12 13.50
C PRO A 233 8.53 12.42 14.07
N PRO A 234 7.79 13.21 14.87
CA PRO A 234 6.39 13.02 15.24
C PRO A 234 5.44 13.39 14.08
N TYR A 235 4.57 12.44 13.72
CA TYR A 235 3.75 12.54 12.50
C TYR A 235 2.74 13.68 12.55
N GLU A 236 2.13 13.98 13.69
CA GLU A 236 1.22 15.12 13.84
C GLU A 236 1.81 16.43 13.31
N LYS A 237 3.12 16.65 13.55
CA LYS A 237 3.82 17.84 13.07
C LYS A 237 4.19 17.74 11.59
N SER A 238 4.68 16.59 11.16
CA SER A 238 5.13 16.40 9.77
C SER A 238 3.95 16.33 8.80
N ILE A 239 2.83 15.72 9.20
CA ILE A 239 1.60 15.67 8.41
C ILE A 239 0.99 17.07 8.29
N LYS A 240 0.86 17.82 9.40
CA LYS A 240 0.31 19.18 9.35
C LYS A 240 1.02 20.06 8.32
N LYS A 241 2.35 20.00 8.25
CA LYS A 241 3.15 20.82 7.31
C LYS A 241 2.87 20.55 5.82
N ILE A 242 2.28 19.41 5.46
CA ILE A 242 1.98 19.13 4.05
C ILE A 242 0.57 19.59 3.65
N PHE A 243 -0.28 19.94 4.64
CA PHE A 243 -1.61 20.50 4.44
C PHE A 243 -1.67 22.01 4.62
N ASP A 244 -0.65 22.63 5.27
CA ASP A 244 -0.44 24.08 5.35
C ASP A 244 0.21 24.60 4.04
#